data_f3752c7f3bfeb54e9ad481c1653fb68a
#
_entry.id   f3752c7f3bfeb54e9ad481c1653fb68a
#
_cell.length_a   1.000
_cell.length_b   1.000
_cell.length_c   1.000
_cell.angle_alpha   90.00
_cell.angle_beta   90.00
_cell.angle_gamma   90.00
#
_symmetry.space_group_name_H-M   'P 1'
#
loop_
_entity.id
_entity.type
_entity.pdbx_description
1 polymer ?
#
loop_
_entity_poly.entity_id
_entity_poly.type
_entity_poly.pdbx_seq_one_letter_code
_entity_poly.pdbx_strand_id
1 'polypeptide(L)'
;MKTIVTQIRQKRLMALVLFLLVGMTSVFAQKQVNVSGRITDELNEPMIGVSVLEKGTTNGVITDLDGNYTLSVNEGSTIVFSYIGYVTQEKKAVAGTMNIILKEDSKTLDEVVVVGYGVQKKSSVTGAISSVKAEDFENRTITNAEQALQGKTAGVQIISASAAPGSNPAIRIRGYSSNASSDPLYVVDGLRTKDISNLDPNDIESMEVLKDAASAAIYGAQAGNGVVLITTRKAKKGVRRISYDFQLSSQSLGRTPDILNAQEYVNYMTEGNLIPRETIDRYWDGKTNTDWIEETFESSMMQRHNVNFQGANDNGSLFASLSYLSNNGPIVGNKDVFDRITGTVNADYKVKDWLKFTTNNSFSRYHVQSVSEGSATGSLMLSAIQLDPLTPVTYTPDKLPDTMINYMNQGHTLLQNANGDYYSISPYGDSNNINPYIMRDRGTTKRDGFVFSGSTYLDFTPIKELVITSRLGYRYTYSNSYGYTMPNITCSDLYQDYVSVNATSSNTTYWQWENFANYTKTFADKHNVNVMLGMSYSSNTSFGVTGGINGSRSGDKVDLGITKLDPNYAYFAFQTGTATVR
;
A
#
# COMPACT_ATOMS: atom_id res chain seq x y z
N MET A 1 29.04 -41.05 -11.05
CA MET A 1 28.99 -40.11 -12.20
C MET A 1 28.29 -38.78 -11.89
N LYS A 2 27.16 -38.74 -11.16
CA LYS A 2 26.47 -37.47 -10.83
C LYS A 2 27.30 -36.49 -9.97
N THR A 3 28.13 -36.99 -9.06
CA THR A 3 28.91 -36.14 -8.12
C THR A 3 30.06 -35.38 -8.80
N ILE A 4 30.68 -35.98 -9.83
CA ILE A 4 31.79 -35.36 -10.57
C ILE A 4 31.28 -34.24 -11.49
N VAL A 5 30.08 -34.38 -12.07
CA VAL A 5 29.47 -33.36 -12.94
C VAL A 5 29.07 -32.12 -12.12
N THR A 6 28.62 -32.31 -10.88
CA THR A 6 28.25 -31.19 -9.99
C THR A 6 29.49 -30.40 -9.52
N GLN A 7 30.60 -31.05 -9.23
CA GLN A 7 31.85 -30.38 -8.88
C GLN A 7 32.49 -29.62 -10.06
N ILE A 8 32.36 -30.13 -11.28
CA ILE A 8 32.85 -29.42 -12.48
C ILE A 8 31.98 -28.19 -12.77
N ARG A 9 30.66 -28.27 -12.56
CA ARG A 9 29.76 -27.12 -12.69
C ARG A 9 30.04 -26.03 -11.65
N GLN A 10 30.27 -26.40 -10.40
CA GLN A 10 30.62 -25.43 -9.34
C GLN A 10 31.96 -24.75 -9.58
N LYS A 11 32.99 -25.50 -10.04
CA LYS A 11 34.29 -24.91 -10.39
C LYS A 11 34.20 -23.97 -11.60
N ARG A 12 33.37 -24.28 -12.61
CA ARG A 12 33.15 -23.38 -13.75
C ARG A 12 32.37 -22.12 -13.36
N LEU A 13 31.37 -22.24 -12.48
CA LEU A 13 30.63 -21.10 -11.94
C LEU A 13 31.52 -20.17 -11.11
N MET A 14 32.37 -20.76 -10.26
CA MET A 14 33.33 -20.01 -9.44
C MET A 14 34.42 -19.33 -10.31
N ALA A 15 34.89 -19.98 -11.39
CA ALA A 15 35.79 -19.36 -12.36
C ALA A 15 35.14 -18.21 -13.14
N LEU A 16 33.85 -18.32 -13.47
CA LEU A 16 33.10 -17.27 -14.15
C LEU A 16 32.87 -16.04 -13.24
N VAL A 17 32.57 -16.28 -11.97
CA VAL A 17 32.44 -15.22 -10.95
C VAL A 17 33.78 -14.53 -10.67
N LEU A 18 34.87 -15.31 -10.64
CA LEU A 18 36.23 -14.77 -10.46
C LEU A 18 36.66 -13.93 -11.68
N PHE A 19 36.30 -14.36 -12.91
CA PHE A 19 36.58 -13.61 -14.14
C PHE A 19 35.76 -12.31 -14.23
N LEU A 20 34.52 -12.33 -13.76
CA LEU A 20 33.68 -11.12 -13.62
C LEU A 20 34.24 -10.15 -12.55
N LEU A 21 34.75 -10.65 -11.43
CA LEU A 21 35.38 -9.84 -10.39
C LEU A 21 36.73 -9.22 -10.84
N VAL A 22 37.53 -9.93 -11.63
CA VAL A 22 38.82 -9.42 -12.17
C VAL A 22 38.55 -8.40 -13.31
N GLY A 23 37.44 -8.55 -14.07
CA GLY A 23 37.05 -7.59 -15.12
C GLY A 23 36.61 -6.21 -14.60
N MET A 24 36.26 -6.09 -13.32
CA MET A 24 35.82 -4.84 -12.69
C MET A 24 36.96 -3.93 -12.19
N THR A 25 38.22 -4.34 -12.28
CA THR A 25 39.37 -3.56 -11.76
C THR A 25 40.09 -2.71 -12.81
N SER A 26 39.52 -2.50 -13.99
CA SER A 26 40.05 -1.50 -14.94
C SER A 26 39.68 -0.10 -14.45
N VAL A 27 40.23 0.33 -13.35
CA VAL A 27 40.25 1.74 -12.93
C VAL A 27 41.13 2.49 -13.94
N PHE A 28 40.53 3.12 -14.94
CA PHE A 28 41.20 4.16 -15.71
C PHE A 28 41.53 5.28 -14.74
N ALA A 29 42.82 5.51 -14.49
CA ALA A 29 43.30 6.71 -13.79
C ALA A 29 42.93 7.92 -14.66
N GLN A 30 41.76 8.51 -14.41
CA GLN A 30 41.37 9.75 -15.06
C GLN A 30 42.21 10.89 -14.44
N LYS A 31 42.78 11.70 -15.30
CA LYS A 31 43.56 12.86 -14.89
C LYS A 31 42.64 13.87 -14.20
N GLN A 32 42.89 14.11 -12.91
CA GLN A 32 42.17 15.12 -12.15
C GLN A 32 42.66 16.52 -12.48
N VAL A 33 41.75 17.47 -12.60
CA VAL A 33 42.01 18.88 -12.79
C VAL A 33 41.33 19.71 -11.72
N ASN A 34 41.98 20.74 -11.27
CA ASN A 34 41.38 21.70 -10.35
C ASN A 34 40.69 22.80 -11.16
N VAL A 35 39.41 22.96 -10.89
CA VAL A 35 38.58 24.04 -11.41
C VAL A 35 38.25 24.97 -10.26
N SER A 36 38.57 26.23 -10.39
CA SER A 36 38.22 27.28 -9.43
C SER A 36 37.53 28.43 -10.14
N GLY A 37 36.80 29.24 -9.39
CA GLY A 37 36.13 30.40 -9.98
C GLY A 37 35.22 31.09 -8.98
N ARG A 38 34.55 32.11 -9.46
CA ARG A 38 33.58 32.90 -8.70
C ARG A 38 32.21 32.77 -9.34
N ILE A 39 31.19 32.61 -8.50
CA ILE A 39 29.79 32.56 -8.93
C ILE A 39 29.09 33.83 -8.47
N THR A 40 28.44 34.50 -9.41
CA THR A 40 27.70 35.74 -9.21
C THR A 40 26.29 35.64 -9.79
N ASP A 41 25.39 36.51 -9.39
CA ASP A 41 24.12 36.75 -10.03
C ASP A 41 24.24 37.70 -11.26
N GLU A 42 23.11 38.07 -11.87
CA GLU A 42 23.04 38.99 -12.99
C GLU A 42 23.42 40.45 -12.64
N LEU A 43 23.38 40.80 -11.34
CA LEU A 43 23.81 42.09 -10.80
C LEU A 43 25.29 42.09 -10.41
N ASN A 44 26.01 41.00 -10.68
CA ASN A 44 27.41 40.75 -10.32
C ASN A 44 27.68 40.68 -8.80
N GLU A 45 26.63 40.40 -8.00
CA GLU A 45 26.76 40.15 -6.56
C GLU A 45 27.24 38.71 -6.29
N PRO A 46 28.16 38.50 -5.33
CA PRO A 46 28.65 37.14 -5.01
C PRO A 46 27.58 36.26 -4.43
N MET A 47 27.47 35.03 -4.93
CA MET A 47 26.47 34.06 -4.47
C MET A 47 27.07 33.07 -3.49
N ILE A 48 26.61 33.12 -2.23
CA ILE A 48 27.04 32.25 -1.14
C ILE A 48 26.23 30.96 -1.15
N GLY A 49 26.87 29.80 -0.90
CA GLY A 49 26.16 28.53 -0.70
C GLY A 49 25.66 27.88 -2.00
N VAL A 50 26.13 28.31 -3.16
CA VAL A 50 25.86 27.65 -4.45
C VAL A 50 26.49 26.27 -4.45
N SER A 51 25.72 25.25 -4.77
CA SER A 51 26.20 23.87 -4.92
C SER A 51 26.93 23.71 -6.26
N VAL A 52 28.17 23.25 -6.19
CA VAL A 52 29.05 22.95 -7.34
C VAL A 52 29.38 21.47 -7.28
N LEU A 53 28.80 20.65 -8.15
CA LEU A 53 28.86 19.18 -8.09
C LEU A 53 29.36 18.59 -9.42
N GLU A 54 30.24 17.61 -9.34
CA GLU A 54 30.59 16.78 -10.51
C GLU A 54 29.42 15.83 -10.83
N LYS A 55 28.84 15.97 -12.03
CA LYS A 55 27.63 15.25 -12.45
C LYS A 55 27.78 13.73 -12.36
N GLY A 56 26.85 13.08 -11.64
CA GLY A 56 26.86 11.63 -11.47
C GLY A 56 27.76 11.12 -10.35
N THR A 57 28.31 12.00 -9.52
CA THR A 57 29.15 11.66 -8.35
C THR A 57 28.67 12.39 -7.10
N THR A 58 29.25 12.09 -5.96
CA THR A 58 29.09 12.84 -4.70
C THR A 58 30.19 13.88 -4.48
N ASN A 59 31.07 14.08 -5.47
CA ASN A 59 32.16 15.01 -5.40
C ASN A 59 31.68 16.43 -5.68
N GLY A 60 31.66 17.29 -4.65
CA GLY A 60 31.16 18.67 -4.78
C GLY A 60 31.59 19.57 -3.63
N VAL A 61 31.41 20.85 -3.83
CA VAL A 61 31.68 21.93 -2.87
C VAL A 61 30.53 22.94 -2.89
N ILE A 62 30.50 23.82 -1.91
CA ILE A 62 29.63 25.01 -1.87
C ILE A 62 30.50 26.26 -1.95
N THR A 63 29.97 27.35 -2.53
CA THR A 63 30.67 28.63 -2.59
C THR A 63 30.80 29.29 -1.23
N ASP A 64 31.91 29.99 -1.01
CA ASP A 64 32.19 30.79 0.18
C ASP A 64 31.43 32.15 0.19
N LEU A 65 31.73 32.99 1.18
CA LEU A 65 31.10 34.31 1.38
C LEU A 65 31.33 35.28 0.19
N ASP A 66 32.40 35.11 -0.54
CA ASP A 66 32.76 35.91 -1.71
C ASP A 66 32.35 35.26 -3.04
N GLY A 67 31.57 34.14 -2.96
CA GLY A 67 31.10 33.38 -4.12
C GLY A 67 32.17 32.50 -4.76
N ASN A 68 33.35 32.33 -4.16
CA ASN A 68 34.42 31.52 -4.75
C ASN A 68 34.24 30.03 -4.47
N TYR A 69 34.71 29.20 -5.39
CA TYR A 69 34.75 27.74 -5.24
C TYR A 69 36.05 27.18 -5.82
N THR A 70 36.43 26.01 -5.31
CA THR A 70 37.52 25.20 -5.89
C THR A 70 37.12 23.73 -5.77
N LEU A 71 37.08 23.03 -6.90
CA LEU A 71 36.68 21.65 -6.99
C LEU A 71 37.67 20.86 -7.85
N SER A 72 38.14 19.71 -7.32
CA SER A 72 38.99 18.78 -8.07
C SER A 72 38.08 17.75 -8.75
N VAL A 73 38.11 17.70 -10.08
CA VAL A 73 37.23 16.83 -10.90
C VAL A 73 38.02 16.14 -12.01
N ASN A 74 37.44 15.13 -12.60
CA ASN A 74 38.03 14.47 -13.75
C ASN A 74 38.02 15.39 -14.97
N GLU A 75 39.12 15.44 -15.72
CA GLU A 75 39.22 16.27 -16.95
C GLU A 75 38.13 15.90 -17.94
N GLY A 76 37.33 16.90 -18.37
CA GLY A 76 36.22 16.73 -19.29
C GLY A 76 34.91 16.26 -18.65
N SER A 77 34.87 16.05 -17.33
CA SER A 77 33.59 15.80 -16.61
C SER A 77 32.66 17.01 -16.69
N THR A 78 31.38 16.83 -16.41
CA THR A 78 30.41 17.94 -16.38
C THR A 78 30.23 18.41 -14.95
N ILE A 79 30.41 19.69 -14.69
CA ILE A 79 30.14 20.34 -13.42
C ILE A 79 28.74 20.96 -13.48
N VAL A 80 27.95 20.71 -12.45
CA VAL A 80 26.59 21.25 -12.26
C VAL A 80 26.66 22.35 -11.20
N PHE A 81 26.19 23.52 -11.53
CA PHE A 81 26.07 24.69 -10.66
C PHE A 81 24.58 24.87 -10.34
N SER A 82 24.17 24.74 -9.10
CA SER A 82 22.76 24.85 -8.70
C SER A 82 22.58 25.68 -7.43
N TYR A 83 21.53 26.50 -7.43
CA TYR A 83 21.12 27.28 -6.27
C TYR A 83 19.61 27.45 -6.26
N ILE A 84 19.00 27.53 -5.09
CA ILE A 84 17.54 27.66 -4.96
C ILE A 84 17.09 28.99 -5.57
N GLY A 85 16.15 28.92 -6.52
CA GLY A 85 15.63 30.10 -7.21
C GLY A 85 16.44 30.52 -8.44
N TYR A 86 17.44 29.75 -8.86
CA TYR A 86 18.27 30.05 -10.03
C TYR A 86 18.32 28.91 -11.04
N VAL A 87 18.48 29.23 -12.32
CA VAL A 87 18.59 28.22 -13.38
C VAL A 87 19.88 27.44 -13.22
N THR A 88 19.77 26.13 -13.07
CA THR A 88 20.92 25.23 -13.02
C THR A 88 21.72 25.29 -14.29
N GLN A 89 23.04 25.47 -14.18
CA GLN A 89 23.95 25.47 -15.31
C GLN A 89 24.87 24.25 -15.29
N GLU A 90 25.15 23.73 -16.48
CA GLU A 90 26.10 22.62 -16.67
C GLU A 90 27.25 23.09 -17.55
N LYS A 91 28.48 22.87 -17.12
CA LYS A 91 29.70 23.19 -17.89
C LYS A 91 30.68 22.03 -17.86
N LYS A 92 31.43 21.84 -18.95
CA LYS A 92 32.52 20.86 -18.97
C LYS A 92 33.70 21.37 -18.16
N ALA A 93 34.28 20.53 -17.35
CA ALA A 93 35.46 20.82 -16.54
C ALA A 93 36.68 21.06 -17.44
N VAL A 94 37.24 22.24 -17.33
CA VAL A 94 38.50 22.63 -17.95
C VAL A 94 39.40 23.16 -16.85
N ALA A 95 40.69 22.76 -16.87
CA ALA A 95 41.64 23.25 -15.89
C ALA A 95 41.75 24.78 -15.91
N GLY A 96 41.65 25.42 -14.73
CA GLY A 96 41.76 26.86 -14.61
C GLY A 96 40.56 27.53 -13.95
N THR A 97 40.43 28.85 -14.20
CA THR A 97 39.38 29.66 -13.60
C THR A 97 38.12 29.65 -14.45
N MET A 98 36.99 29.27 -13.84
CA MET A 98 35.66 29.22 -14.47
C MET A 98 34.68 30.05 -13.67
N ASN A 99 34.44 31.28 -14.07
CA ASN A 99 33.43 32.16 -13.47
C ASN A 99 32.05 31.86 -14.06
N ILE A 100 31.03 31.83 -13.21
CA ILE A 100 29.65 31.47 -13.57
C ILE A 100 28.74 32.61 -13.14
N ILE A 101 27.86 33.04 -14.03
CA ILE A 101 26.76 33.95 -13.70
C ILE A 101 25.49 33.10 -13.68
N LEU A 102 24.85 32.96 -12.53
CA LEU A 102 23.56 32.29 -12.42
C LEU A 102 22.43 33.29 -12.66
N LYS A 103 21.45 32.86 -13.44
CA LYS A 103 20.25 33.64 -13.75
C LYS A 103 19.12 33.21 -12.86
N GLU A 104 18.34 34.16 -12.36
CA GLU A 104 17.12 33.81 -11.62
C GLU A 104 16.19 32.93 -12.46
N ASP A 105 15.73 31.85 -11.87
CA ASP A 105 14.75 31.00 -12.52
C ASP A 105 13.34 31.56 -12.31
N SER A 106 12.97 32.50 -13.14
CA SER A 106 11.60 33.03 -13.17
C SER A 106 10.55 31.99 -13.53
N LYS A 107 10.96 30.77 -13.95
CA LYS A 107 10.04 29.66 -14.26
C LYS A 107 9.69 28.81 -13.06
N THR A 108 10.41 28.92 -11.92
CA THR A 108 10.07 28.19 -10.69
C THR A 108 8.77 28.66 -10.04
N LEU A 109 8.15 29.75 -10.51
CA LEU A 109 6.86 30.24 -10.02
C LEU A 109 5.64 29.64 -10.72
N ASP A 110 5.83 28.83 -11.74
CA ASP A 110 4.74 28.24 -12.53
C ASP A 110 4.47 26.76 -12.17
N GLU A 111 4.55 26.41 -10.88
CA GLU A 111 4.08 25.09 -10.44
C GLU A 111 2.58 24.98 -10.76
N VAL A 112 2.25 24.04 -11.66
CA VAL A 112 0.87 23.76 -12.04
C VAL A 112 0.32 22.63 -11.20
N VAL A 113 -0.91 22.77 -10.76
CA VAL A 113 -1.66 21.73 -10.04
C VAL A 113 -2.85 21.29 -10.87
N VAL A 114 -3.13 20.01 -10.86
CA VAL A 114 -4.34 19.45 -11.47
C VAL A 114 -5.52 19.85 -10.60
N VAL A 115 -6.51 20.50 -11.18
CA VAL A 115 -7.74 20.91 -10.50
C VAL A 115 -8.93 20.46 -11.34
N GLY A 116 -9.62 19.46 -10.87
CA GLY A 116 -10.86 18.98 -11.49
C GLY A 116 -10.70 18.59 -12.97
N TYR A 117 -11.22 19.39 -13.87
CA TYR A 117 -11.19 19.17 -15.31
C TYR A 117 -10.10 19.97 -16.05
N GLY A 118 -9.08 20.45 -15.33
CA GLY A 118 -8.02 21.26 -15.94
C GLY A 118 -6.77 21.34 -15.09
N VAL A 119 -5.79 22.03 -15.62
CA VAL A 119 -4.54 22.33 -14.95
C VAL A 119 -4.49 23.84 -14.70
N GLN A 120 -4.23 24.24 -13.47
CA GLN A 120 -4.11 25.66 -13.09
C GLN A 120 -2.74 25.91 -12.46
N LYS A 121 -2.26 27.17 -12.58
CA LYS A 121 -1.07 27.57 -11.85
C LYS A 121 -1.37 27.54 -10.35
N LYS A 122 -0.47 26.97 -9.55
CA LYS A 122 -0.63 26.87 -8.09
C LYS A 122 -0.88 28.23 -7.45
N SER A 123 -0.24 29.28 -7.98
CA SER A 123 -0.42 30.67 -7.55
C SER A 123 -1.82 31.25 -7.81
N SER A 124 -2.58 30.67 -8.76
CA SER A 124 -3.94 31.12 -9.11
C SER A 124 -5.04 30.32 -8.42
N VAL A 125 -4.68 29.27 -7.68
CA VAL A 125 -5.64 28.46 -6.95
C VAL A 125 -5.93 29.11 -5.59
N THR A 126 -7.18 29.56 -5.41
CA THR A 126 -7.62 30.20 -4.15
C THR A 126 -8.03 29.22 -3.07
N GLY A 127 -8.15 27.92 -3.39
CA GLY A 127 -8.55 26.86 -2.48
C GLY A 127 -7.40 26.25 -1.67
N ALA A 128 -7.73 25.60 -0.53
CA ALA A 128 -6.76 24.89 0.30
C ALA A 128 -6.38 23.55 -0.34
N ILE A 129 -5.41 23.58 -1.24
CA ILE A 129 -4.84 22.38 -1.91
C ILE A 129 -3.51 22.01 -1.26
N SER A 130 -3.32 20.72 -1.00
CA SER A 130 -2.00 20.16 -0.65
C SER A 130 -1.60 19.16 -1.72
N SER A 131 -0.35 19.24 -2.15
CA SER A 131 0.22 18.32 -3.14
C SER A 131 1.33 17.49 -2.48
N VAL A 132 1.34 16.20 -2.78
CA VAL A 132 2.39 15.25 -2.40
C VAL A 132 2.87 14.62 -3.70
N LYS A 133 4.17 14.70 -3.97
CA LYS A 133 4.79 14.20 -5.21
C LYS A 133 5.47 12.85 -4.95
N ALA A 134 5.76 12.12 -6.02
CA ALA A 134 6.46 10.83 -5.96
C ALA A 134 7.74 10.88 -5.12
N GLU A 135 8.52 11.95 -5.27
CA GLU A 135 9.79 12.18 -4.56
C GLU A 135 9.62 12.19 -3.02
N ASP A 136 8.43 12.55 -2.53
CA ASP A 136 8.12 12.59 -1.08
C ASP A 136 7.97 11.22 -0.45
N PHE A 137 7.74 10.16 -1.23
CA PHE A 137 7.45 8.81 -0.75
C PHE A 137 8.21 7.68 -1.47
N GLU A 138 8.99 7.95 -2.51
CA GLU A 138 9.78 6.95 -3.25
C GLU A 138 10.68 6.09 -2.35
N ASN A 139 11.24 6.69 -1.28
CA ASN A 139 12.15 6.00 -0.34
C ASN A 139 11.42 5.46 0.90
N ARG A 140 10.08 5.40 0.89
CA ARG A 140 9.29 4.90 2.01
C ARG A 140 8.77 3.50 1.72
N THR A 141 8.78 2.66 2.75
CA THR A 141 8.12 1.34 2.69
C THR A 141 6.62 1.53 2.88
N ILE A 142 5.88 1.71 1.78
CA ILE A 142 4.42 1.83 1.77
C ILE A 142 3.82 0.74 0.90
N THR A 143 2.74 0.13 1.35
CA THR A 143 2.03 -0.93 0.62
C THR A 143 0.84 -0.39 -0.16
N ASN A 144 0.25 0.71 0.31
CA ASN A 144 -0.94 1.34 -0.24
C ASN A 144 -0.67 2.81 -0.57
N ALA A 145 -1.34 3.31 -1.59
CA ALA A 145 -1.21 4.70 -2.04
C ALA A 145 -1.64 5.72 -0.96
N GLU A 146 -2.62 5.36 -0.13
CA GLU A 146 -3.12 6.20 0.97
C GLU A 146 -2.02 6.55 1.98
N GLN A 147 -1.09 5.62 2.24
CA GLN A 147 0.02 5.83 3.18
C GLN A 147 1.01 6.89 2.72
N ALA A 148 1.05 7.20 1.41
CA ALA A 148 1.88 8.27 0.88
C ALA A 148 1.52 9.65 1.46
N LEU A 149 0.25 9.87 1.81
CA LEU A 149 -0.24 11.14 2.37
C LEU A 149 0.06 11.30 3.86
N GLN A 150 0.45 10.22 4.57
CA GLN A 150 0.63 10.23 6.02
C GLN A 150 1.76 11.17 6.44
N GLY A 151 1.42 12.15 7.29
CA GLY A 151 2.35 13.13 7.82
C GLY A 151 2.80 14.20 6.82
N LYS A 152 2.33 14.16 5.54
CA LYS A 152 2.71 15.11 4.48
C LYS A 152 1.67 16.19 4.23
N THR A 153 0.45 15.98 4.70
CA THR A 153 -0.69 16.83 4.35
C THR A 153 -1.41 17.30 5.61
N ALA A 154 -1.32 18.59 5.94
CA ALA A 154 -2.03 19.15 7.09
C ALA A 154 -3.55 18.99 6.95
N GLY A 155 -4.24 18.57 8.02
CA GLY A 155 -5.69 18.33 8.05
C GLY A 155 -6.13 17.05 7.36
N VAL A 156 -5.18 16.14 7.01
CA VAL A 156 -5.47 14.79 6.54
C VAL A 156 -4.95 13.79 7.56
N GLN A 157 -5.82 12.93 8.02
CA GLN A 157 -5.51 11.85 8.95
C GLN A 157 -5.61 10.51 8.22
N ILE A 158 -4.58 9.69 8.34
CA ILE A 158 -4.53 8.32 7.84
C ILE A 158 -4.67 7.39 9.04
N ILE A 159 -5.71 6.57 9.04
CA ILE A 159 -6.04 5.67 10.15
C ILE A 159 -5.90 4.24 9.64
N SER A 160 -4.88 3.53 10.14
CA SER A 160 -4.73 2.10 9.91
C SER A 160 -5.37 1.35 11.08
N ALA A 161 -6.59 0.88 10.88
CA ALA A 161 -7.35 0.17 11.91
C ALA A 161 -6.89 -1.30 12.08
N SER A 162 -6.21 -1.84 11.08
CA SER A 162 -5.68 -3.20 11.07
C SER A 162 -4.26 -3.19 10.50
N ALA A 163 -3.42 -4.08 11.03
CA ALA A 163 -2.08 -4.38 10.51
C ALA A 163 -2.09 -5.59 9.57
N ALA A 164 -3.25 -6.22 9.34
CA ALA A 164 -3.35 -7.38 8.45
C ALA A 164 -2.89 -7.02 7.03
N PRO A 165 -2.15 -7.91 6.37
CA PRO A 165 -1.72 -7.72 5.00
C PRO A 165 -2.91 -7.45 4.07
N GLY A 166 -2.76 -6.43 3.20
CA GLY A 166 -3.82 -6.04 2.27
C GLY A 166 -4.98 -5.23 2.88
N SER A 167 -4.89 -4.84 4.16
CA SER A 167 -5.83 -3.90 4.76
C SER A 167 -5.61 -2.48 4.21
N ASN A 168 -6.70 -1.76 3.95
CA ASN A 168 -6.65 -0.39 3.47
C ASN A 168 -6.78 0.60 4.63
N PRO A 169 -5.87 1.58 4.73
CA PRO A 169 -6.03 2.68 5.67
C PRO A 169 -7.25 3.54 5.30
N ALA A 170 -7.95 4.04 6.30
CA ALA A 170 -9.00 5.02 6.10
C ALA A 170 -8.40 6.44 6.06
N ILE A 171 -8.83 7.25 5.09
CA ILE A 171 -8.45 8.66 4.99
C ILE A 171 -9.57 9.51 5.57
N ARG A 172 -9.21 10.49 6.40
CA ARG A 172 -10.14 11.50 6.91
C ARG A 172 -9.58 12.89 6.62
N ILE A 173 -10.36 13.69 5.91
CA ILE A 173 -10.01 15.07 5.57
C ILE A 173 -10.84 16.00 6.43
N ARG A 174 -10.19 16.77 7.33
CA ARG A 174 -10.83 17.68 8.29
C ARG A 174 -11.85 17.03 9.23
N GLY A 175 -11.66 15.72 9.52
CA GLY A 175 -12.49 14.98 10.47
C GLY A 175 -13.64 14.21 9.83
N TYR A 176 -14.68 13.98 10.62
CA TYR A 176 -15.86 13.23 10.23
C TYR A 176 -16.99 14.19 9.86
N SER A 177 -17.54 14.05 8.66
CA SER A 177 -18.66 14.88 8.16
C SER A 177 -19.98 14.14 8.10
N SER A 178 -19.96 12.82 8.26
CA SER A 178 -21.15 11.96 8.14
C SER A 178 -21.05 10.75 9.04
N ASN A 179 -22.18 10.29 9.58
CA ASN A 179 -22.28 9.03 10.32
C ASN A 179 -22.26 7.79 9.41
N ALA A 180 -22.51 7.95 8.09
CA ALA A 180 -22.55 6.83 7.16
C ALA A 180 -21.16 6.51 6.58
N SER A 181 -20.51 7.47 5.93
CA SER A 181 -19.15 7.35 5.41
C SER A 181 -18.50 8.72 5.40
N SER A 182 -17.26 8.78 5.85
CA SER A 182 -16.41 9.99 5.82
C SER A 182 -15.18 9.80 4.93
N ASP A 183 -15.21 8.80 4.03
CA ASP A 183 -14.14 8.59 3.06
C ASP A 183 -14.17 9.65 1.96
N PRO A 184 -13.01 10.16 1.52
CA PRO A 184 -12.95 11.12 0.42
C PRO A 184 -13.32 10.46 -0.92
N LEU A 185 -13.64 11.29 -1.90
CA LEU A 185 -13.72 10.87 -3.29
C LEU A 185 -12.29 10.82 -3.86
N TYR A 186 -11.91 9.70 -4.45
CA TYR A 186 -10.69 9.60 -5.25
C TYR A 186 -11.01 9.85 -6.73
N VAL A 187 -10.09 10.54 -7.39
CA VAL A 187 -10.15 10.75 -8.84
C VAL A 187 -8.79 10.40 -9.43
N VAL A 188 -8.71 9.26 -10.10
CA VAL A 188 -7.47 8.73 -10.68
C VAL A 188 -7.49 9.00 -12.19
N ASP A 189 -6.60 9.87 -12.66
CA ASP A 189 -6.54 10.31 -14.08
C ASP A 189 -7.92 10.68 -14.66
N GLY A 190 -8.78 11.27 -13.80
CA GLY A 190 -10.13 11.66 -14.13
C GLY A 190 -11.21 10.60 -13.90
N LEU A 191 -10.87 9.35 -13.57
CA LEU A 191 -11.85 8.33 -13.16
C LEU A 191 -12.21 8.50 -11.68
N ARG A 192 -13.50 8.67 -11.39
CA ARG A 192 -14.01 8.73 -10.01
C ARG A 192 -14.07 7.32 -9.42
N THR A 193 -13.55 7.16 -8.22
CA THR A 193 -13.57 5.88 -7.50
C THR A 193 -13.65 6.09 -5.99
N LYS A 194 -14.09 5.07 -5.26
CA LYS A 194 -14.08 5.05 -3.79
C LYS A 194 -12.92 4.23 -3.22
N ASP A 195 -12.14 3.56 -4.09
CA ASP A 195 -11.08 2.65 -3.69
C ASP A 195 -9.92 2.75 -4.66
N ILE A 196 -8.72 2.86 -4.12
CA ILE A 196 -7.44 2.97 -4.85
C ILE A 196 -6.45 1.87 -4.47
N SER A 197 -6.89 0.86 -3.75
CA SER A 197 -6.06 -0.27 -3.30
C SER A 197 -5.41 -1.05 -4.44
N ASN A 198 -5.95 -0.90 -5.66
CA ASN A 198 -5.40 -1.51 -6.87
C ASN A 198 -4.22 -0.74 -7.48
N LEU A 199 -3.90 0.47 -7.00
CA LEU A 199 -2.78 1.26 -7.50
C LEU A 199 -1.47 0.87 -6.80
N ASP A 200 -0.40 0.74 -7.57
CA ASP A 200 0.94 0.66 -7.00
C ASP A 200 1.43 2.08 -6.68
N PRO A 201 1.93 2.35 -5.46
CA PRO A 201 2.49 3.66 -5.12
C PRO A 201 3.58 4.12 -6.07
N ASN A 202 4.37 3.20 -6.65
CA ASN A 202 5.44 3.54 -7.59
C ASN A 202 4.93 4.07 -8.93
N ASP A 203 3.66 3.83 -9.27
CA ASP A 203 3.03 4.31 -10.49
C ASP A 203 2.38 5.70 -10.34
N ILE A 204 2.44 6.28 -9.14
CA ILE A 204 1.87 7.59 -8.84
C ILE A 204 2.92 8.68 -9.09
N GLU A 205 2.55 9.72 -9.84
CA GLU A 205 3.35 10.94 -10.05
C GLU A 205 3.08 11.97 -8.95
N SER A 206 1.77 12.20 -8.65
CA SER A 206 1.34 13.15 -7.62
C SER A 206 -0.03 12.82 -7.05
N MET A 207 -0.28 13.33 -5.85
CA MET A 207 -1.57 13.29 -5.16
C MET A 207 -1.90 14.70 -4.66
N GLU A 208 -3.00 15.28 -5.14
CA GLU A 208 -3.50 16.57 -4.70
C GLU A 208 -4.76 16.38 -3.84
N VAL A 209 -4.76 16.98 -2.65
CA VAL A 209 -5.90 16.90 -1.73
C VAL A 209 -6.66 18.22 -1.72
N LEU A 210 -7.91 18.17 -2.23
CA LEU A 210 -8.85 19.27 -2.20
C LEU A 210 -9.64 19.21 -0.88
N LYS A 211 -9.35 20.15 0.02
CA LYS A 211 -9.84 20.08 1.41
C LYS A 211 -11.06 20.95 1.65
N ASP A 212 -11.36 21.88 0.76
CA ASP A 212 -12.48 22.80 0.91
C ASP A 212 -13.55 22.61 -0.18
N ALA A 213 -14.75 23.05 0.14
CA ALA A 213 -15.90 22.91 -0.75
C ALA A 213 -15.75 23.70 -2.07
N ALA A 214 -15.01 24.81 -2.07
CA ALA A 214 -14.84 25.63 -3.26
C ALA A 214 -13.97 24.91 -4.30
N SER A 215 -12.83 24.32 -3.89
CA SER A 215 -11.96 23.55 -4.78
C SER A 215 -12.59 22.21 -5.20
N ALA A 216 -13.45 21.64 -4.37
CA ALA A 216 -14.11 20.36 -4.60
C ALA A 216 -15.50 20.48 -5.30
N ALA A 217 -16.04 21.69 -5.44
CA ALA A 217 -17.42 21.95 -5.94
C ALA A 217 -17.76 21.29 -7.27
N ILE A 218 -16.77 21.17 -8.16
CA ILE A 218 -16.93 20.58 -9.49
C ILE A 218 -17.31 19.08 -9.44
N TYR A 219 -17.05 18.41 -8.31
CA TYR A 219 -17.40 17.00 -8.09
C TYR A 219 -18.76 16.82 -7.39
N GLY A 220 -19.44 17.95 -7.07
CA GLY A 220 -20.76 17.96 -6.46
C GLY A 220 -20.81 17.35 -5.06
N ALA A 221 -21.96 16.78 -4.69
CA ALA A 221 -22.19 16.23 -3.35
C ALA A 221 -21.26 15.06 -2.96
N GLN A 222 -20.69 14.36 -3.92
CA GLN A 222 -19.72 13.27 -3.66
C GLN A 222 -18.41 13.78 -3.05
N ALA A 223 -18.11 15.07 -3.19
CA ALA A 223 -16.93 15.71 -2.67
C ALA A 223 -17.07 16.27 -1.24
N GLY A 224 -18.19 16.01 -0.57
CA GLY A 224 -18.48 16.53 0.77
C GLY A 224 -17.43 16.17 1.82
N ASN A 225 -16.74 15.04 1.66
CA ASN A 225 -15.65 14.59 2.53
C ASN A 225 -14.25 14.96 1.99
N GLY A 226 -14.17 15.86 1.02
CA GLY A 226 -12.95 16.19 0.29
C GLY A 226 -12.69 15.27 -0.90
N VAL A 227 -11.71 15.64 -1.72
CA VAL A 227 -11.31 14.90 -2.92
C VAL A 227 -9.81 14.70 -2.92
N VAL A 228 -9.38 13.50 -3.29
CA VAL A 228 -7.96 13.18 -3.56
C VAL A 228 -7.82 12.94 -5.06
N LEU A 229 -7.14 13.86 -5.73
CA LEU A 229 -6.77 13.71 -7.14
C LEU A 229 -5.46 12.95 -7.22
N ILE A 230 -5.42 11.94 -8.06
CA ILE A 230 -4.23 11.11 -8.25
C ILE A 230 -3.87 11.15 -9.73
N THR A 231 -2.65 11.56 -9.99
CA THR A 231 -2.06 11.53 -11.32
C THR A 231 -1.06 10.39 -11.38
N THR A 232 -1.23 9.49 -12.33
CA THR A 232 -0.29 8.39 -12.55
C THR A 232 0.87 8.82 -13.45
N ARG A 233 2.00 8.12 -13.32
CA ARG A 233 3.23 8.45 -14.06
C ARG A 233 3.03 8.37 -15.56
N LYS A 234 3.64 9.33 -16.28
CA LYS A 234 3.73 9.37 -17.73
C LYS A 234 5.19 9.51 -18.15
N ALA A 235 5.51 9.04 -19.34
CA ALA A 235 6.85 9.21 -19.86
C ALA A 235 7.10 10.68 -20.21
N LYS A 236 8.27 11.21 -19.81
CA LYS A 236 8.70 12.58 -20.11
C LYS A 236 9.45 12.60 -21.45
N LYS A 237 9.23 13.65 -22.25
CA LYS A 237 9.85 13.83 -23.57
C LYS A 237 11.39 13.71 -23.47
N GLY A 238 11.97 12.97 -24.41
CA GLY A 238 13.42 12.73 -24.48
C GLY A 238 13.93 11.64 -23.53
N VAL A 239 13.07 11.08 -22.68
CA VAL A 239 13.43 9.96 -21.78
C VAL A 239 13.11 8.64 -22.46
N ARG A 240 14.09 7.71 -22.45
CA ARG A 240 13.89 6.29 -22.76
C ARG A 240 14.59 5.50 -21.67
N ARG A 241 13.81 4.85 -20.80
CA ARG A 241 14.35 4.21 -19.62
C ARG A 241 13.57 2.94 -19.29
N ILE A 242 14.32 1.89 -18.88
CA ILE A 242 13.79 0.73 -18.17
C ILE A 242 14.35 0.82 -16.76
N SER A 243 13.49 0.64 -15.76
CA SER A 243 13.89 0.59 -14.36
C SER A 243 13.37 -0.70 -13.73
N TYR A 244 14.16 -1.24 -12.83
CA TYR A 244 13.75 -2.34 -11.94
C TYR A 244 14.02 -1.92 -10.51
N ASP A 245 12.99 -1.97 -9.69
CA ASP A 245 13.03 -1.63 -8.27
C ASP A 245 12.70 -2.88 -7.47
N PHE A 246 13.57 -3.22 -6.53
CA PHE A 246 13.37 -4.32 -5.60
C PHE A 246 13.37 -3.79 -4.18
N GLN A 247 12.39 -4.21 -3.40
CA GLN A 247 12.28 -3.89 -1.99
C GLN A 247 12.07 -5.18 -1.19
N LEU A 248 12.88 -5.37 -0.16
CA LEU A 248 12.73 -6.42 0.84
C LEU A 248 12.61 -5.75 2.20
N SER A 249 11.58 -6.10 2.96
CA SER A 249 11.33 -5.50 4.28
C SER A 249 11.01 -6.57 5.29
N SER A 250 11.58 -6.48 6.47
CA SER A 250 11.19 -7.25 7.64
C SER A 250 10.16 -6.44 8.44
N GLN A 251 9.10 -7.10 8.84
CA GLN A 251 8.02 -6.55 9.65
C GLN A 251 8.00 -7.26 10.99
N SER A 252 7.83 -6.52 12.05
CA SER A 252 7.67 -7.05 13.41
C SER A 252 6.64 -6.21 14.15
N LEU A 253 6.09 -6.75 15.22
CA LEU A 253 5.30 -5.95 16.14
C LEU A 253 6.11 -4.75 16.61
N GLY A 254 5.44 -3.61 16.75
CA GLY A 254 6.02 -2.44 17.36
C GLY A 254 6.15 -2.61 18.87
N ARG A 255 5.98 -1.53 19.62
CA ARG A 255 6.00 -1.60 21.08
C ARG A 255 4.76 -2.35 21.58
N THR A 256 4.96 -3.46 22.26
CA THR A 256 3.93 -4.22 22.97
C THR A 256 3.86 -3.76 24.42
N PRO A 257 2.71 -3.91 25.11
CA PRO A 257 2.64 -3.71 26.55
C PRO A 257 3.48 -4.76 27.28
N ASP A 258 4.05 -4.38 28.41
CA ASP A 258 4.64 -5.33 29.34
C ASP A 258 3.52 -6.13 30.00
N ILE A 259 3.55 -7.45 29.89
CA ILE A 259 2.59 -8.36 30.51
C ILE A 259 3.23 -9.08 31.69
N LEU A 260 2.39 -9.50 32.66
CA LEU A 260 2.86 -10.21 33.85
C LEU A 260 3.37 -11.60 33.48
N ASN A 261 4.52 -11.99 34.00
CA ASN A 261 4.95 -13.37 33.96
C ASN A 261 4.14 -14.24 34.93
N ALA A 262 4.31 -15.56 34.85
CA ALA A 262 3.52 -16.51 35.68
C ALA A 262 3.60 -16.22 37.17
N GLN A 263 4.79 -15.91 37.70
CA GLN A 263 4.93 -15.66 39.14
C GLN A 263 4.30 -14.33 39.56
N GLU A 264 4.48 -13.29 38.75
CA GLU A 264 3.85 -11.98 38.98
C GLU A 264 2.33 -12.07 38.90
N TYR A 265 1.82 -12.85 37.91
CA TYR A 265 0.40 -13.10 37.74
C TYR A 265 -0.19 -13.83 38.98
N VAL A 266 0.46 -14.90 39.46
CA VAL A 266 0.05 -15.62 40.66
C VAL A 266 0.00 -14.70 41.87
N ASN A 267 1.04 -13.90 42.11
CA ASN A 267 1.10 -12.95 43.21
C ASN A 267 -0.05 -11.94 43.12
N TYR A 268 -0.22 -11.31 41.96
CA TYR A 268 -1.26 -10.32 41.72
C TYR A 268 -2.67 -10.87 41.94
N MET A 269 -2.97 -12.05 41.39
CA MET A 269 -4.30 -12.67 41.47
C MET A 269 -4.63 -13.15 42.88
N THR A 270 -3.63 -13.66 43.62
CA THR A 270 -3.85 -14.14 44.99
C THR A 270 -3.91 -12.99 45.98
N GLU A 271 -3.03 -11.98 45.91
CA GLU A 271 -3.06 -10.80 46.76
C GLU A 271 -4.33 -9.97 46.56
N GLY A 272 -4.80 -9.87 45.30
CA GLY A 272 -6.07 -9.23 44.96
C GLY A 272 -7.33 -10.01 45.30
N ASN A 273 -7.21 -11.25 45.78
CA ASN A 273 -8.32 -12.19 45.98
C ASN A 273 -9.20 -12.37 44.72
N LEU A 274 -8.58 -12.30 43.54
CA LEU A 274 -9.27 -12.43 42.25
C LEU A 274 -9.42 -13.91 41.87
N ILE A 275 -8.40 -14.72 42.14
CA ILE A 275 -8.42 -16.18 41.94
C ILE A 275 -7.96 -16.85 43.22
N PRO A 276 -8.73 -17.82 43.76
CA PRO A 276 -8.30 -18.57 44.92
C PRO A 276 -6.98 -19.30 44.68
N ARG A 277 -6.09 -19.29 45.66
CA ARG A 277 -4.80 -19.99 45.58
C ARG A 277 -4.96 -21.47 45.26
N GLU A 278 -5.96 -22.11 45.82
CA GLU A 278 -6.29 -23.52 45.58
C GLU A 278 -6.60 -23.81 44.11
N THR A 279 -7.26 -22.89 43.43
CA THR A 279 -7.55 -23.02 41.99
C THR A 279 -6.26 -22.96 41.18
N ILE A 280 -5.32 -22.05 41.52
CA ILE A 280 -4.04 -21.94 40.86
C ILE A 280 -3.23 -23.23 41.09
N ASP A 281 -3.10 -23.69 42.35
CA ASP A 281 -2.34 -24.88 42.70
C ASP A 281 -2.92 -26.16 42.08
N ARG A 282 -4.21 -26.18 41.74
CA ARG A 282 -4.88 -27.31 41.07
C ARG A 282 -4.48 -27.46 39.61
N TYR A 283 -4.32 -26.36 38.86
CA TYR A 283 -4.19 -26.39 37.42
C TYR A 283 -2.81 -25.93 36.91
N TRP A 284 -2.04 -25.18 37.72
CA TRP A 284 -0.69 -24.76 37.34
C TRP A 284 0.37 -25.74 37.80
N ASP A 285 1.25 -26.12 36.92
CA ASP A 285 2.35 -27.05 37.17
C ASP A 285 3.56 -26.43 37.89
N GLY A 286 3.49 -25.12 38.23
CA GLY A 286 4.56 -24.34 38.85
C GLY A 286 5.71 -23.98 37.93
N LYS A 287 5.60 -24.27 36.62
CA LYS A 287 6.65 -24.04 35.61
C LYS A 287 6.17 -23.31 34.38
N THR A 288 4.98 -23.61 33.90
CA THR A 288 4.39 -23.00 32.73
C THR A 288 4.39 -21.48 32.88
N ASN A 289 4.97 -20.79 31.89
CA ASN A 289 5.02 -19.34 31.79
C ASN A 289 4.93 -18.98 30.30
N THR A 290 3.72 -18.85 29.78
CA THR A 290 3.47 -18.64 28.36
C THR A 290 3.42 -17.14 28.07
N ASP A 291 4.32 -16.66 27.22
CA ASP A 291 4.22 -15.32 26.62
C ASP A 291 3.33 -15.42 25.38
N TRP A 292 2.06 -15.09 25.55
CA TRP A 292 1.08 -15.21 24.49
C TRP A 292 1.31 -14.25 23.33
N ILE A 293 2.01 -13.12 23.55
CA ILE A 293 2.35 -12.19 22.47
C ILE A 293 3.42 -12.82 21.58
N GLU A 294 4.47 -13.37 22.19
CA GLU A 294 5.57 -14.05 21.48
C GLU A 294 5.08 -15.32 20.76
N GLU A 295 4.16 -16.08 21.38
CA GLU A 295 3.56 -17.26 20.78
C GLU A 295 2.63 -16.91 19.59
N THR A 296 1.94 -15.78 19.63
CA THR A 296 0.93 -15.42 18.61
C THR A 296 1.53 -14.74 17.40
N PHE A 297 2.60 -13.97 17.59
CA PHE A 297 3.16 -13.11 16.56
C PHE A 297 4.64 -13.38 16.31
N GLU A 298 5.03 -13.35 15.07
CA GLU A 298 6.40 -13.50 14.61
C GLU A 298 6.83 -12.38 13.68
N SER A 299 8.13 -12.25 13.46
CA SER A 299 8.63 -11.35 12.41
C SER A 299 8.35 -11.95 11.04
N SER A 300 7.83 -11.16 10.15
CA SER A 300 7.46 -11.57 8.79
C SER A 300 8.20 -10.78 7.72
N MET A 301 8.08 -11.21 6.48
CA MET A 301 8.78 -10.63 5.35
C MET A 301 7.80 -10.09 4.32
N MET A 302 8.12 -8.92 3.78
CA MET A 302 7.47 -8.35 2.63
C MET A 302 8.48 -8.15 1.51
N GLN A 303 8.11 -8.51 0.29
CA GLN A 303 8.90 -8.26 -0.91
C GLN A 303 8.08 -7.59 -1.98
N ARG A 304 8.70 -6.65 -2.69
CA ARG A 304 8.13 -6.00 -3.86
C ARG A 304 9.12 -5.99 -5.01
N HIS A 305 8.63 -6.29 -6.18
CA HIS A 305 9.35 -6.18 -7.45
C HIS A 305 8.55 -5.26 -8.36
N ASN A 306 9.18 -4.25 -8.92
CA ASN A 306 8.57 -3.36 -9.89
C ASN A 306 9.49 -3.22 -11.11
N VAL A 307 8.96 -3.46 -12.28
CA VAL A 307 9.64 -3.19 -13.56
C VAL A 307 8.83 -2.14 -14.27
N ASN A 308 9.46 -1.05 -14.69
CA ASN A 308 8.79 -0.04 -15.48
C ASN A 308 9.60 0.34 -16.74
N PHE A 309 8.88 0.63 -17.78
CA PHE A 309 9.36 1.17 -19.05
C PHE A 309 8.74 2.53 -19.28
N GLN A 310 9.55 3.48 -19.72
CA GLN A 310 9.06 4.77 -20.17
C GLN A 310 9.80 5.22 -21.43
N GLY A 311 9.04 5.74 -22.38
CA GLY A 311 9.55 6.26 -23.62
C GLY A 311 8.63 7.33 -24.20
N ALA A 312 9.20 8.47 -24.62
CA ALA A 312 8.43 9.53 -25.24
C ALA A 312 9.22 10.21 -26.36
N ASN A 313 8.49 10.66 -27.38
CA ASN A 313 8.98 11.45 -28.49
C ASN A 313 8.03 12.64 -28.75
N ASP A 314 8.18 13.31 -29.90
CA ASP A 314 7.34 14.47 -30.25
C ASP A 314 5.88 14.12 -30.53
N ASN A 315 5.60 12.86 -30.91
CA ASN A 315 4.28 12.40 -31.33
C ASN A 315 3.51 11.67 -30.24
N GLY A 316 4.19 11.17 -29.20
CA GLY A 316 3.50 10.46 -28.13
C GLY A 316 4.41 9.96 -27.04
N SER A 317 3.79 9.44 -25.99
CA SER A 317 4.46 8.88 -24.83
C SER A 317 3.86 7.53 -24.44
N LEU A 318 4.69 6.67 -23.85
CA LEU A 318 4.28 5.39 -23.28
C LEU A 318 5.00 5.19 -21.94
N PHE A 319 4.23 4.99 -20.90
CA PHE A 319 4.67 4.44 -19.63
C PHE A 319 3.98 3.09 -19.42
N ALA A 320 4.73 2.07 -19.05
CA ALA A 320 4.20 0.76 -18.71
C ALA A 320 4.94 0.23 -17.48
N SER A 321 4.22 -0.31 -16.52
CA SER A 321 4.78 -0.93 -15.32
C SER A 321 4.14 -2.28 -15.04
N LEU A 322 4.90 -3.15 -14.38
CA LEU A 322 4.45 -4.40 -13.79
C LEU A 322 5.07 -4.54 -12.40
N SER A 323 4.20 -4.68 -11.39
CA SER A 323 4.59 -4.82 -10.00
C SER A 323 4.06 -6.12 -9.42
N TYR A 324 4.89 -6.79 -8.61
CA TYR A 324 4.50 -7.91 -7.75
C TYR A 324 4.81 -7.54 -6.29
N LEU A 325 3.82 -7.65 -5.44
CA LEU A 325 3.91 -7.47 -3.99
C LEU A 325 3.50 -8.78 -3.33
N SER A 326 4.35 -9.31 -2.44
CA SER A 326 4.03 -10.38 -1.51
C SER A 326 4.29 -9.90 -0.10
N ASN A 327 3.30 -10.00 0.76
CA ASN A 327 3.32 -9.53 2.13
C ASN A 327 2.74 -10.58 3.06
N ASN A 328 3.59 -11.22 3.84
CA ASN A 328 3.18 -12.10 4.93
C ASN A 328 2.95 -11.25 6.17
N GLY A 329 1.87 -11.50 6.87
CA GLY A 329 1.58 -10.81 8.13
C GLY A 329 2.31 -11.43 9.32
N PRO A 330 2.21 -10.80 10.49
CA PRO A 330 2.95 -11.18 11.67
C PRO A 330 2.33 -12.36 12.46
N ILE A 331 1.22 -12.94 12.01
CA ILE A 331 0.59 -14.07 12.72
C ILE A 331 1.40 -15.35 12.47
N VAL A 332 1.81 -16.02 13.54
CA VAL A 332 2.60 -17.26 13.50
C VAL A 332 1.97 -18.28 12.56
N GLY A 333 2.77 -18.85 11.64
CA GLY A 333 2.38 -19.93 10.75
C GLY A 333 1.83 -19.47 9.39
N ASN A 334 2.15 -18.26 8.92
CA ASN A 334 1.73 -17.72 7.61
C ASN A 334 0.21 -17.81 7.37
N LYS A 335 -0.57 -17.41 8.35
CA LYS A 335 -2.02 -17.48 8.30
C LYS A 335 -2.67 -16.24 7.69
N ASP A 336 -1.93 -15.16 7.59
CA ASP A 336 -2.32 -13.87 7.03
C ASP A 336 -1.34 -13.50 5.89
N VAL A 337 -1.83 -13.56 4.67
CA VAL A 337 -1.01 -13.39 3.46
C VAL A 337 -1.72 -12.46 2.48
N PHE A 338 -0.97 -11.61 1.83
CA PHE A 338 -1.43 -10.76 0.75
C PHE A 338 -0.46 -10.77 -0.41
N ASP A 339 -0.90 -11.25 -1.56
CA ASP A 339 -0.18 -11.18 -2.82
C ASP A 339 -0.93 -10.31 -3.81
N ARG A 340 -0.21 -9.45 -4.53
CA ARG A 340 -0.80 -8.59 -5.55
C ARG A 340 0.12 -8.45 -6.76
N ILE A 341 -0.44 -8.64 -7.96
CA ILE A 341 0.18 -8.26 -9.22
C ILE A 341 -0.57 -7.04 -9.74
N THR A 342 0.14 -5.97 -10.05
CA THR A 342 -0.42 -4.74 -10.62
C THR A 342 0.30 -4.41 -11.92
N GLY A 343 -0.43 -4.01 -12.94
CA GLY A 343 0.14 -3.48 -14.17
C GLY A 343 -0.53 -2.17 -14.54
N THR A 344 0.27 -1.22 -15.00
CA THR A 344 -0.18 0.11 -15.45
C THR A 344 0.33 0.38 -16.85
N VAL A 345 -0.54 0.92 -17.70
CA VAL A 345 -0.18 1.36 -19.06
C VAL A 345 -0.81 2.71 -19.32
N ASN A 346 0.04 3.72 -19.44
CA ASN A 346 -0.34 5.10 -19.75
C ASN A 346 0.30 5.49 -21.07
N ALA A 347 -0.53 5.88 -22.02
CA ALA A 347 -0.05 6.28 -23.35
C ALA A 347 -0.81 7.50 -23.84
N ASP A 348 -0.11 8.34 -24.57
CA ASP A 348 -0.72 9.40 -25.35
C ASP A 348 -0.11 9.43 -26.75
N TYR A 349 -0.92 9.84 -27.72
CA TYR A 349 -0.51 9.94 -29.10
C TYR A 349 -1.16 11.14 -29.79
N LYS A 350 -0.35 11.96 -30.44
CA LYS A 350 -0.78 13.11 -31.23
C LYS A 350 -1.16 12.62 -32.62
N VAL A 351 -2.44 12.34 -32.84
CA VAL A 351 -2.97 11.84 -34.11
C VAL A 351 -2.86 12.91 -35.21
N LYS A 352 -3.17 14.15 -34.86
CA LYS A 352 -3.04 15.36 -35.66
C LYS A 352 -2.70 16.52 -34.71
N ASP A 353 -2.30 17.68 -35.24
CA ASP A 353 -2.02 18.86 -34.42
C ASP A 353 -3.21 19.34 -33.61
N TRP A 354 -4.40 19.04 -34.05
CA TRP A 354 -5.69 19.37 -33.40
C TRP A 354 -6.36 18.19 -32.71
N LEU A 355 -5.79 16.96 -32.76
CA LEU A 355 -6.39 15.76 -32.18
C LEU A 355 -5.34 14.95 -31.41
N LYS A 356 -5.54 14.80 -30.12
CA LYS A 356 -4.72 13.97 -29.24
C LYS A 356 -5.55 12.86 -28.64
N PHE A 357 -5.03 11.64 -28.67
CA PHE A 357 -5.57 10.46 -27.98
C PHE A 357 -4.77 10.23 -26.69
N THR A 358 -5.43 9.91 -25.59
CA THR A 358 -4.78 9.53 -24.34
C THR A 358 -5.52 8.36 -23.71
N THR A 359 -4.78 7.42 -23.13
CA THR A 359 -5.35 6.29 -22.36
C THR A 359 -4.47 6.01 -21.14
N ASN A 360 -5.10 5.84 -19.99
CA ASN A 360 -4.48 5.48 -18.73
C ASN A 360 -5.23 4.26 -18.18
N ASN A 361 -4.52 3.14 -18.01
CA ASN A 361 -5.13 1.88 -17.59
C ASN A 361 -4.33 1.24 -16.49
N SER A 362 -5.02 0.63 -15.56
CA SER A 362 -4.45 -0.17 -14.48
C SER A 362 -5.23 -1.47 -14.35
N PHE A 363 -4.53 -2.56 -14.18
CA PHE A 363 -5.12 -3.83 -13.75
C PHE A 363 -4.43 -4.32 -12.48
N SER A 364 -5.17 -5.00 -11.62
CA SER A 364 -4.65 -5.61 -10.42
C SER A 364 -5.33 -6.94 -10.17
N ARG A 365 -4.55 -7.96 -9.86
CA ARG A 365 -5.01 -9.23 -9.32
C ARG A 365 -4.42 -9.40 -7.94
N TYR A 366 -5.26 -9.75 -6.97
CA TYR A 366 -4.81 -9.95 -5.60
C TYR A 366 -5.37 -11.25 -5.02
N HIS A 367 -4.60 -11.81 -4.10
CA HIS A 367 -4.98 -12.89 -3.20
C HIS A 367 -4.79 -12.42 -1.76
N VAL A 368 -5.80 -12.68 -0.92
CA VAL A 368 -5.75 -12.40 0.53
C VAL A 368 -6.14 -13.68 1.25
N GLN A 369 -5.33 -14.11 2.18
CA GLN A 369 -5.72 -15.05 3.22
C GLN A 369 -5.67 -14.32 4.55
N SER A 370 -6.71 -14.42 5.33
CA SER A 370 -6.78 -13.74 6.62
C SER A 370 -7.39 -14.64 7.70
N VAL A 371 -6.93 -14.43 8.90
CA VAL A 371 -7.56 -14.91 10.12
C VAL A 371 -8.52 -13.84 10.60
N SER A 372 -9.60 -14.23 11.25
CA SER A 372 -10.49 -13.26 11.88
C SER A 372 -9.76 -12.54 13.00
N GLU A 373 -9.51 -11.24 12.83
CA GLU A 373 -8.92 -10.41 13.90
C GLU A 373 -9.87 -10.21 15.08
N GLY A 374 -11.15 -10.56 14.89
CA GLY A 374 -12.19 -10.42 15.91
C GLY A 374 -12.72 -9.00 16.06
N SER A 375 -13.63 -8.84 17.02
CA SER A 375 -14.16 -7.54 17.45
C SER A 375 -13.36 -7.01 18.66
N ALA A 376 -13.77 -5.85 19.18
CA ALA A 376 -13.15 -5.25 20.37
C ALA A 376 -13.07 -6.18 21.60
N THR A 377 -13.94 -7.19 21.68
CA THR A 377 -14.01 -8.16 22.80
C THR A 377 -13.48 -9.55 22.45
N GLY A 378 -12.78 -9.74 21.35
CA GLY A 378 -12.29 -11.06 20.92
C GLY A 378 -11.30 -10.93 19.78
N SER A 379 -10.47 -9.88 19.79
CA SER A 379 -9.40 -9.75 18.81
C SER A 379 -8.22 -10.63 19.20
N LEU A 380 -7.46 -11.07 18.20
CA LEU A 380 -6.29 -11.90 18.39
C LEU A 380 -5.26 -11.24 19.32
N MET A 381 -5.01 -9.93 19.12
CA MET A 381 -4.11 -9.15 19.97
C MET A 381 -4.63 -9.02 21.41
N LEU A 382 -5.92 -8.75 21.56
CA LEU A 382 -6.51 -8.64 22.89
C LEU A 382 -6.44 -9.97 23.64
N SER A 383 -6.72 -11.08 22.94
CA SER A 383 -6.59 -12.43 23.49
C SER A 383 -5.15 -12.73 23.94
N ALA A 384 -4.16 -12.34 23.15
CA ALA A 384 -2.74 -12.50 23.53
C ALA A 384 -2.32 -11.65 24.73
N ILE A 385 -3.00 -10.52 24.98
CA ILE A 385 -2.71 -9.65 26.14
C ILE A 385 -3.45 -10.14 27.40
N GLN A 386 -4.66 -10.68 27.25
CA GLN A 386 -5.56 -10.99 28.37
C GLN A 386 -5.42 -12.41 28.90
N LEU A 387 -4.97 -13.35 28.05
CA LEU A 387 -4.86 -14.74 28.48
C LEU A 387 -3.75 -14.88 29.52
N ASP A 388 -4.03 -15.67 30.56
CA ASP A 388 -3.11 -15.90 31.67
C ASP A 388 -1.83 -16.63 31.23
N PRO A 389 -0.68 -16.33 31.84
CA PRO A 389 0.58 -17.00 31.50
C PRO A 389 0.73 -18.40 32.10
N LEU A 390 -0.22 -18.85 32.94
CA LEU A 390 -0.19 -20.16 33.59
C LEU A 390 -0.70 -21.27 32.67
N THR A 391 -1.44 -20.91 31.64
CA THR A 391 -2.03 -21.83 30.67
C THR A 391 -1.02 -22.12 29.55
N PRO A 392 -0.67 -23.40 29.28
CA PRO A 392 0.20 -23.74 28.14
C PRO A 392 -0.54 -23.56 26.81
N VAL A 393 0.17 -23.53 25.68
CA VAL A 393 -0.45 -23.43 24.34
C VAL A 393 -1.37 -24.63 24.05
N THR A 394 -0.93 -25.81 24.41
CA THR A 394 -1.67 -27.08 24.20
C THR A 394 -1.55 -28.02 25.37
N TYR A 395 -2.50 -28.95 25.47
CA TYR A 395 -2.44 -30.11 26.33
C TYR A 395 -2.41 -31.39 25.50
N THR A 396 -1.59 -32.35 25.91
CA THR A 396 -1.66 -33.72 25.38
C THR A 396 -2.94 -34.41 25.81
N PRO A 397 -3.47 -35.41 25.07
CA PRO A 397 -4.74 -36.07 25.39
C PRO A 397 -4.80 -36.67 26.78
N ASP A 398 -3.67 -37.09 27.34
CA ASP A 398 -3.54 -37.71 28.68
C ASP A 398 -3.46 -36.70 29.82
N LYS A 399 -3.36 -35.40 29.54
CA LYS A 399 -3.17 -34.31 30.52
C LYS A 399 -4.23 -33.23 30.47
N LEU A 400 -5.39 -33.53 29.91
CA LEU A 400 -6.47 -32.56 29.81
C LEU A 400 -7.00 -32.18 31.21
N PRO A 401 -7.18 -30.86 31.47
CA PRO A 401 -7.88 -30.39 32.66
C PRO A 401 -9.33 -30.87 32.71
N ASP A 402 -9.85 -31.08 33.92
CA ASP A 402 -11.23 -31.50 34.12
C ASP A 402 -12.25 -30.59 33.42
N THR A 403 -11.97 -29.30 33.35
CA THR A 403 -12.80 -28.30 32.63
C THR A 403 -12.94 -28.64 31.16
N MET A 404 -11.85 -28.98 30.49
CA MET A 404 -11.84 -29.35 29.07
C MET A 404 -12.50 -30.72 28.84
N ILE A 405 -12.29 -31.69 29.75
CA ILE A 405 -12.98 -32.99 29.72
C ILE A 405 -14.50 -32.81 29.86
N ASN A 406 -14.94 -31.89 30.73
CA ASN A 406 -16.36 -31.59 30.91
C ASN A 406 -16.97 -30.99 29.62
N TYR A 407 -16.26 -30.12 28.90
CA TYR A 407 -16.75 -29.61 27.62
C TYR A 407 -16.92 -30.72 26.59
N MET A 408 -15.99 -31.67 26.52
CA MET A 408 -16.12 -32.83 25.64
C MET A 408 -17.33 -33.69 26.03
N ASN A 409 -17.56 -33.90 27.34
CA ASN A 409 -18.70 -34.64 27.84
C ASN A 409 -20.05 -33.94 27.56
N GLN A 410 -20.05 -32.63 27.44
CA GLN A 410 -21.20 -31.83 27.02
C GLN A 410 -21.41 -31.86 25.49
N GLY A 411 -20.52 -32.48 24.75
CA GLY A 411 -20.61 -32.64 23.29
C GLY A 411 -19.93 -31.52 22.48
N HIS A 412 -19.18 -30.62 23.14
CA HIS A 412 -18.42 -29.61 22.45
C HIS A 412 -17.14 -30.17 21.80
N THR A 413 -16.73 -29.59 20.71
CA THR A 413 -15.51 -29.99 20.00
C THR A 413 -14.32 -29.13 20.44
N LEU A 414 -13.30 -29.78 20.99
CA LEU A 414 -12.01 -29.16 21.23
C LEU A 414 -11.15 -29.22 19.98
N LEU A 415 -10.54 -28.09 19.57
CA LEU A 415 -9.62 -28.04 18.45
C LEU A 415 -8.27 -28.67 18.82
N GLN A 416 -7.69 -29.38 17.84
CA GLN A 416 -6.38 -30.01 17.94
C GLN A 416 -5.40 -29.40 16.95
N ASN A 417 -4.12 -29.40 17.32
CA ASN A 417 -3.03 -29.12 16.43
C ASN A 417 -2.74 -30.33 15.49
N ALA A 418 -1.76 -30.19 14.61
CA ALA A 418 -1.37 -31.26 13.67
C ALA A 418 -0.80 -32.51 14.37
N ASN A 419 -0.33 -32.39 15.61
CA ASN A 419 0.22 -33.51 16.40
C ASN A 419 -0.87 -34.25 17.18
N GLY A 420 -2.11 -33.77 17.21
CA GLY A 420 -3.21 -34.30 17.96
C GLY A 420 -3.35 -33.77 19.40
N ASP A 421 -2.52 -32.77 19.78
CA ASP A 421 -2.67 -32.08 21.06
C ASP A 421 -3.81 -31.07 20.99
N TYR A 422 -4.53 -30.90 22.07
CA TYR A 422 -5.65 -29.97 22.17
C TYR A 422 -5.19 -28.58 22.54
N TYR A 423 -5.64 -27.56 21.80
CA TYR A 423 -5.44 -26.17 22.21
C TYR A 423 -6.10 -25.93 23.57
N SER A 424 -5.35 -25.29 24.45
CA SER A 424 -5.79 -25.09 25.83
C SER A 424 -6.95 -24.09 25.92
N ILE A 425 -7.79 -24.32 26.92
CA ILE A 425 -8.80 -23.36 27.41
C ILE A 425 -8.41 -23.06 28.85
N SER A 426 -8.26 -21.77 29.18
CA SER A 426 -7.86 -21.35 30.51
C SER A 426 -8.88 -21.78 31.57
N PRO A 427 -8.44 -22.44 32.66
CA PRO A 427 -9.30 -22.74 33.79
C PRO A 427 -9.45 -21.56 34.77
N TYR A 428 -8.74 -20.45 34.56
CA TYR A 428 -8.63 -19.32 35.49
C TYR A 428 -9.48 -18.11 35.11
N GLY A 429 -9.93 -18.04 33.87
CA GLY A 429 -10.56 -16.86 33.30
C GLY A 429 -12.03 -17.03 32.99
N ASP A 430 -12.70 -15.88 32.89
CA ASP A 430 -14.06 -15.74 32.40
C ASP A 430 -14.14 -15.78 30.87
N SER A 431 -15.34 -15.56 30.35
CA SER A 431 -15.79 -15.72 28.96
C SER A 431 -14.98 -15.06 27.84
N ASN A 432 -13.95 -14.25 28.12
CA ASN A 432 -13.18 -13.53 27.10
C ASN A 432 -11.72 -13.96 26.99
N ASN A 433 -11.26 -14.91 27.79
CA ASN A 433 -9.86 -15.38 27.76
C ASN A 433 -9.69 -16.49 26.72
N ILE A 434 -9.56 -16.10 25.46
CA ILE A 434 -9.53 -17.00 24.33
C ILE A 434 -8.08 -17.32 23.95
N ASN A 435 -7.76 -18.62 23.80
CA ASN A 435 -6.47 -19.01 23.26
C ASN A 435 -6.30 -18.53 21.82
N PRO A 436 -5.28 -17.69 21.51
CA PRO A 436 -5.03 -17.16 20.18
C PRO A 436 -4.91 -18.22 19.08
N TYR A 437 -4.39 -19.39 19.42
CA TYR A 437 -4.25 -20.51 18.48
C TYR A 437 -5.60 -21.10 18.06
N ILE A 438 -6.59 -21.12 18.96
CA ILE A 438 -7.96 -21.51 18.60
C ILE A 438 -8.52 -20.50 17.61
N MET A 439 -8.36 -19.21 17.87
CA MET A 439 -8.82 -18.16 16.95
C MET A 439 -8.17 -18.28 15.59
N ARG A 440 -6.87 -18.55 15.55
CA ARG A 440 -6.06 -18.69 14.34
C ARG A 440 -6.48 -19.90 13.49
N ASP A 441 -6.73 -21.04 14.14
CA ASP A 441 -6.87 -22.33 13.46
C ASP A 441 -8.30 -22.83 13.31
N ARG A 442 -9.28 -22.22 14.04
CA ARG A 442 -10.71 -22.58 13.89
C ARG A 442 -11.27 -22.32 12.50
N GLY A 443 -10.66 -21.43 11.72
CA GLY A 443 -11.14 -21.12 10.40
C GLY A 443 -10.20 -20.20 9.62
N THR A 444 -10.56 -19.98 8.37
CA THR A 444 -9.83 -19.05 7.50
C THR A 444 -10.78 -18.39 6.52
N THR A 445 -10.43 -17.20 6.07
CA THR A 445 -11.09 -16.52 4.96
C THR A 445 -10.07 -16.27 3.86
N LYS A 446 -10.40 -16.69 2.64
CA LYS A 446 -9.61 -16.42 1.44
C LYS A 446 -10.41 -15.53 0.50
N ARG A 447 -9.73 -14.59 -0.13
CA ARG A 447 -10.32 -13.69 -1.13
C ARG A 447 -9.39 -13.53 -2.31
N ASP A 448 -9.92 -13.81 -3.48
CA ASP A 448 -9.28 -13.55 -4.77
C ASP A 448 -10.03 -12.43 -5.47
N GLY A 449 -9.31 -11.48 -6.03
CA GLY A 449 -9.94 -10.38 -6.74
C GLY A 449 -9.16 -9.93 -7.96
N PHE A 450 -9.90 -9.28 -8.85
CA PHE A 450 -9.35 -8.65 -10.04
C PHE A 450 -10.01 -7.28 -10.22
N VAL A 451 -9.20 -6.27 -10.48
CA VAL A 451 -9.66 -4.92 -10.77
C VAL A 451 -9.02 -4.47 -12.09
N PHE A 452 -9.85 -4.04 -13.02
CA PHE A 452 -9.42 -3.32 -14.22
C PHE A 452 -10.06 -1.95 -14.21
N SER A 453 -9.26 -0.91 -14.33
CA SER A 453 -9.76 0.47 -14.30
C SER A 453 -8.94 1.36 -15.22
N GLY A 454 -9.56 2.40 -15.71
CA GLY A 454 -8.84 3.35 -16.54
C GLY A 454 -9.71 4.46 -17.10
N SER A 455 -9.06 5.34 -17.85
CA SER A 455 -9.70 6.41 -18.61
C SER A 455 -9.07 6.50 -20.00
N THR A 456 -9.93 6.69 -20.98
CA THR A 456 -9.51 6.93 -22.37
C THR A 456 -10.21 8.17 -22.88
N TYR A 457 -9.50 9.09 -23.50
CA TYR A 457 -10.06 10.34 -23.95
C TYR A 457 -9.41 10.89 -25.21
N LEU A 458 -10.19 11.71 -25.90
CA LEU A 458 -9.80 12.46 -27.08
C LEU A 458 -9.87 13.95 -26.75
N ASP A 459 -8.77 14.65 -26.99
CA ASP A 459 -8.69 16.10 -26.93
C ASP A 459 -8.72 16.65 -28.36
N PHE A 460 -9.73 17.45 -28.63
CA PHE A 460 -9.89 18.16 -29.89
C PHE A 460 -9.60 19.65 -29.67
N THR A 461 -8.61 20.19 -30.38
CA THR A 461 -8.14 21.57 -30.24
C THR A 461 -8.34 22.31 -31.56
N PRO A 462 -9.56 22.78 -31.87
CA PRO A 462 -9.85 23.46 -33.15
C PRO A 462 -9.14 24.82 -33.29
N ILE A 463 -8.95 25.49 -32.17
CA ILE A 463 -8.13 26.73 -32.04
C ILE A 463 -7.30 26.64 -30.76
N LYS A 464 -6.21 27.37 -30.66
CA LYS A 464 -5.27 27.30 -29.54
C LYS A 464 -5.90 27.55 -28.16
N GLU A 465 -6.94 28.38 -28.13
CA GLU A 465 -7.64 28.78 -26.92
C GLU A 465 -8.72 27.79 -26.46
N LEU A 466 -9.16 26.85 -27.33
CA LEU A 466 -10.29 25.93 -27.05
C LEU A 466 -9.86 24.48 -27.13
N VAL A 467 -10.01 23.76 -26.03
CA VAL A 467 -9.85 22.30 -25.96
C VAL A 467 -11.17 21.66 -25.61
N ILE A 468 -11.66 20.74 -26.45
CA ILE A 468 -12.85 19.94 -26.24
C ILE A 468 -12.40 18.51 -25.95
N THR A 469 -12.73 17.99 -24.78
CA THR A 469 -12.37 16.65 -24.33
C THR A 469 -13.60 15.76 -24.25
N SER A 470 -13.53 14.58 -24.86
CA SER A 470 -14.49 13.48 -24.62
C SER A 470 -13.76 12.36 -23.90
N ARG A 471 -14.14 12.05 -22.65
CA ARG A 471 -13.48 11.09 -21.78
C ARG A 471 -14.43 9.98 -21.37
N LEU A 472 -14.01 8.73 -21.57
CA LEU A 472 -14.64 7.52 -21.06
C LEU A 472 -13.78 6.96 -19.92
N GLY A 473 -14.33 6.95 -18.71
CA GLY A 473 -13.73 6.27 -17.55
C GLY A 473 -14.47 4.96 -17.29
N TYR A 474 -13.75 3.95 -16.85
CA TYR A 474 -14.32 2.62 -16.57
C TYR A 474 -13.58 1.91 -15.42
N ARG A 475 -14.33 1.12 -14.63
CA ARG A 475 -13.80 0.22 -13.62
C ARG A 475 -14.63 -1.06 -13.59
N TYR A 476 -13.96 -2.18 -13.70
CA TYR A 476 -14.53 -3.50 -13.49
C TYR A 476 -13.82 -4.13 -12.29
N THR A 477 -14.60 -4.56 -11.30
CA THR A 477 -14.11 -5.23 -10.11
C THR A 477 -14.78 -6.60 -10.01
N TYR A 478 -13.98 -7.63 -9.83
CA TYR A 478 -14.42 -8.98 -9.54
C TYR A 478 -13.80 -9.44 -8.24
N SER A 479 -14.56 -10.09 -7.37
CA SER A 479 -14.09 -10.63 -6.11
C SER A 479 -14.81 -11.92 -5.77
N ASN A 480 -14.01 -12.93 -5.45
CA ASN A 480 -14.45 -14.16 -4.82
C ASN A 480 -13.92 -14.21 -3.40
N SER A 481 -14.79 -14.52 -2.45
CA SER A 481 -14.40 -14.76 -1.08
C SER A 481 -15.00 -16.08 -0.64
N TYR A 482 -14.20 -16.89 0.02
CA TYR A 482 -14.73 -18.07 0.69
C TYR A 482 -14.08 -18.20 2.06
N GLY A 483 -14.86 -18.69 3.02
CA GLY A 483 -14.40 -18.92 4.39
C GLY A 483 -15.09 -20.11 5.00
N TYR A 484 -14.43 -20.68 6.00
CA TYR A 484 -15.01 -21.71 6.84
C TYR A 484 -14.63 -21.49 8.31
N THR A 485 -15.47 -22.01 9.20
CA THR A 485 -15.18 -22.11 10.62
C THR A 485 -15.53 -23.53 11.08
N MET A 486 -14.59 -24.19 11.72
CA MET A 486 -14.75 -25.53 12.28
C MET A 486 -15.51 -25.49 13.60
N PRO A 487 -16.17 -26.57 14.00
CA PRO A 487 -16.69 -26.70 15.38
C PRO A 487 -15.56 -26.45 16.36
N ASN A 488 -15.82 -25.62 17.35
CA ASN A 488 -14.82 -25.28 18.36
C ASN A 488 -15.49 -24.74 19.62
N ILE A 489 -14.81 -24.86 20.74
CA ILE A 489 -15.08 -24.12 21.95
C ILE A 489 -13.87 -23.26 22.26
N THR A 490 -14.10 -21.99 22.55
CA THR A 490 -13.02 -21.00 22.81
C THR A 490 -12.95 -20.63 24.29
N CYS A 491 -14.10 -20.65 24.97
CA CYS A 491 -14.27 -20.46 26.42
C CYS A 491 -15.66 -20.94 26.81
N SER A 492 -16.00 -20.84 28.09
CA SER A 492 -17.25 -21.39 28.65
C SER A 492 -18.52 -20.98 27.89
N ASP A 493 -18.57 -19.76 27.39
CA ASP A 493 -19.77 -19.16 26.80
C ASP A 493 -19.68 -18.97 25.28
N LEU A 494 -18.53 -19.26 24.69
CA LEU A 494 -18.27 -19.08 23.27
C LEU A 494 -17.87 -20.39 22.59
N TYR A 495 -18.86 -21.04 22.01
CA TYR A 495 -18.68 -22.28 21.27
C TYR A 495 -19.47 -22.28 19.97
N GLN A 496 -19.02 -23.07 19.04
CA GLN A 496 -19.70 -23.37 17.78
C GLN A 496 -19.63 -24.89 17.56
N ASP A 497 -20.78 -25.57 17.61
CA ASP A 497 -20.83 -27.01 17.49
C ASP A 497 -21.06 -27.50 16.04
N TYR A 498 -20.96 -26.63 15.08
CA TYR A 498 -21.20 -26.92 13.67
C TYR A 498 -20.16 -26.31 12.78
N VAL A 499 -19.96 -26.90 11.61
CA VAL A 499 -19.16 -26.31 10.54
C VAL A 499 -19.96 -25.18 9.90
N SER A 500 -19.36 -24.01 9.79
CA SER A 500 -19.87 -22.91 8.98
C SER A 500 -19.02 -22.74 7.75
N VAL A 501 -19.64 -22.66 6.57
CA VAL A 501 -18.98 -22.37 5.30
C VAL A 501 -19.72 -21.23 4.63
N ASN A 502 -18.99 -20.26 4.12
CA ASN A 502 -19.55 -19.15 3.36
C ASN A 502 -18.74 -18.91 2.09
N ALA A 503 -19.42 -18.57 1.02
CA ALA A 503 -18.79 -18.18 -0.24
C ALA A 503 -19.56 -17.00 -0.84
N THR A 504 -18.83 -16.02 -1.33
CA THR A 504 -19.40 -14.86 -2.01
C THR A 504 -18.64 -14.63 -3.31
N SER A 505 -19.38 -14.49 -4.40
CA SER A 505 -18.84 -14.05 -5.68
C SER A 505 -19.54 -12.78 -6.09
N SER A 506 -18.80 -11.74 -6.41
CA SER A 506 -19.37 -10.45 -6.79
C SER A 506 -18.60 -9.82 -7.94
N ASN A 507 -19.32 -9.08 -8.76
CA ASN A 507 -18.71 -8.18 -9.73
C ASN A 507 -19.40 -6.82 -9.70
N THR A 508 -18.65 -5.80 -10.02
CA THR A 508 -19.12 -4.43 -10.11
C THR A 508 -18.54 -3.79 -11.36
N THR A 509 -19.39 -3.21 -12.16
CA THR A 509 -19.01 -2.44 -13.35
C THR A 509 -19.42 -1.00 -13.15
N TYR A 510 -18.45 -0.11 -13.18
CA TYR A 510 -18.65 1.33 -13.17
C TYR A 510 -18.14 1.90 -14.48
N TRP A 511 -18.88 2.83 -15.07
CA TRP A 511 -18.39 3.64 -16.17
C TRP A 511 -18.93 5.07 -16.09
N GLN A 512 -18.15 6.01 -16.61
CA GLN A 512 -18.51 7.42 -16.71
C GLN A 512 -18.13 7.94 -18.10
N TRP A 513 -18.96 8.79 -18.65
CA TRP A 513 -18.67 9.48 -19.89
C TRP A 513 -18.81 10.99 -19.67
N GLU A 514 -17.76 11.70 -19.94
CA GLU A 514 -17.66 13.12 -19.68
C GLU A 514 -17.25 13.83 -20.96
N ASN A 515 -17.95 14.92 -21.29
CA ASN A 515 -17.62 15.80 -22.39
C ASN A 515 -17.55 17.21 -21.86
N PHE A 516 -16.43 17.88 -22.06
CA PHE A 516 -16.23 19.23 -21.59
C PHE A 516 -15.36 20.03 -22.54
N ALA A 517 -15.61 21.35 -22.58
CA ALA A 517 -14.88 22.31 -23.37
C ALA A 517 -14.25 23.34 -22.43
N ASN A 518 -12.96 23.54 -22.56
CA ASN A 518 -12.19 24.57 -21.86
C ASN A 518 -11.75 25.64 -22.84
N TYR A 519 -12.20 26.87 -22.62
CA TYR A 519 -11.76 28.04 -23.34
C TYR A 519 -10.89 28.91 -22.46
N THR A 520 -9.64 29.14 -22.84
CA THR A 520 -8.70 29.93 -22.06
C THR A 520 -8.08 30.98 -22.94
N LYS A 521 -8.22 32.27 -22.59
CA LYS A 521 -7.65 33.38 -23.33
C LYS A 521 -7.21 34.53 -22.43
N THR A 522 -6.03 35.08 -22.73
CA THR A 522 -5.54 36.30 -22.11
C THR A 522 -5.88 37.49 -23.03
N PHE A 523 -6.61 38.46 -22.51
CA PHE A 523 -6.97 39.68 -23.18
C PHE A 523 -6.08 40.84 -22.71
N ALA A 524 -5.58 41.63 -23.64
CA ALA A 524 -4.74 42.80 -23.36
C ALA A 524 -3.56 42.50 -22.40
N ASP A 525 -3.01 41.28 -22.46
CA ASP A 525 -1.89 40.78 -21.64
C ASP A 525 -2.11 40.92 -20.09
N LYS A 526 -3.35 41.20 -19.67
CA LYS A 526 -3.70 41.47 -18.27
C LYS A 526 -4.88 40.65 -17.76
N HIS A 527 -5.85 40.30 -18.60
CA HIS A 527 -7.09 39.66 -18.19
C HIS A 527 -7.11 38.22 -18.67
N ASN A 528 -6.92 37.28 -17.74
CA ASN A 528 -7.04 35.84 -18.02
C ASN A 528 -8.47 35.38 -17.82
N VAL A 529 -9.11 34.93 -18.87
CA VAL A 529 -10.46 34.37 -18.86
C VAL A 529 -10.37 32.87 -19.11
N ASN A 530 -10.92 32.09 -18.20
CA ASN A 530 -11.08 30.65 -18.33
C ASN A 530 -12.55 30.31 -18.15
N VAL A 531 -13.14 29.67 -19.15
CA VAL A 531 -14.55 29.24 -19.14
C VAL A 531 -14.58 27.76 -19.45
N MET A 532 -15.24 26.99 -18.57
CA MET A 532 -15.47 25.57 -18.77
C MET A 532 -16.97 25.29 -18.85
N LEU A 533 -17.36 24.50 -19.83
CA LEU A 533 -18.70 23.92 -19.95
C LEU A 533 -18.57 22.40 -20.10
N GLY A 534 -19.33 21.65 -19.33
CA GLY A 534 -19.22 20.20 -19.36
C GLY A 534 -20.51 19.48 -19.02
N MET A 535 -20.58 18.22 -19.44
CA MET A 535 -21.60 17.26 -19.08
C MET A 535 -20.96 15.95 -18.66
N SER A 536 -21.59 15.24 -17.76
CA SER A 536 -21.12 13.95 -17.25
C SER A 536 -22.31 13.00 -17.08
N TYR A 537 -22.09 11.76 -17.49
CA TYR A 537 -23.01 10.64 -17.24
C TYR A 537 -22.23 9.50 -16.62
N SER A 538 -22.80 8.78 -15.66
CA SER A 538 -22.17 7.60 -15.05
C SER A 538 -23.20 6.55 -14.66
N SER A 539 -22.78 5.31 -14.67
CA SER A 539 -23.57 4.17 -14.22
C SER A 539 -22.72 3.21 -13.40
N ASN A 540 -23.32 2.65 -12.36
CA ASN A 540 -22.70 1.63 -11.51
C ASN A 540 -23.66 0.46 -11.40
N THR A 541 -23.22 -0.73 -11.80
CA THR A 541 -23.99 -1.96 -11.74
C THR A 541 -23.21 -2.97 -10.92
N SER A 542 -23.85 -3.57 -9.91
CA SER A 542 -23.25 -4.61 -9.08
C SER A 542 -24.12 -5.86 -9.11
N PHE A 543 -23.45 -7.00 -9.20
CA PHE A 543 -24.07 -8.30 -9.08
C PHE A 543 -23.28 -9.11 -8.07
N GLY A 544 -23.98 -9.83 -7.18
CA GLY A 544 -23.33 -10.71 -6.20
C GLY A 544 -24.19 -11.92 -5.89
N VAL A 545 -23.53 -13.03 -5.64
CA VAL A 545 -24.13 -14.27 -5.13
C VAL A 545 -23.39 -14.64 -3.86
N THR A 546 -24.15 -14.88 -2.79
CA THR A 546 -23.62 -15.39 -1.52
C THR A 546 -24.33 -16.70 -1.21
N GLY A 547 -23.56 -17.72 -0.89
CA GLY A 547 -24.03 -19.00 -0.43
C GLY A 547 -23.31 -19.39 0.85
N GLY A 548 -24.00 -20.13 1.71
CA GLY A 548 -23.39 -20.61 2.95
C GLY A 548 -24.20 -21.69 3.62
N ILE A 549 -23.55 -22.46 4.47
CA ILE A 549 -24.15 -23.45 5.35
C ILE A 549 -23.77 -23.09 6.78
N ASN A 550 -24.75 -23.01 7.63
CA ASN A 550 -24.60 -23.03 9.09
C ASN A 550 -25.34 -24.27 9.60
N GLY A 551 -24.66 -25.19 10.24
CA GLY A 551 -25.30 -26.30 10.89
C GLY A 551 -26.25 -25.78 11.98
N SER A 552 -27.48 -26.31 12.03
CA SER A 552 -28.44 -25.96 13.07
C SER A 552 -28.19 -26.77 14.32
N ARG A 553 -28.27 -26.14 15.49
CA ARG A 553 -28.15 -26.77 16.82
C ARG A 553 -29.38 -27.60 17.23
N SER A 554 -30.46 -27.58 16.46
CA SER A 554 -31.69 -28.32 16.82
C SER A 554 -31.67 -29.72 16.23
N GLY A 555 -31.18 -30.71 16.99
CA GLY A 555 -31.50 -32.13 16.85
C GLY A 555 -31.27 -32.85 15.52
N ASP A 556 -31.40 -32.17 14.43
CA ASP A 556 -31.09 -32.67 13.11
C ASP A 556 -29.64 -32.36 12.80
N LYS A 557 -28.76 -33.29 13.17
CA LYS A 557 -27.41 -33.33 12.59
C LYS A 557 -27.61 -33.41 11.10
N VAL A 558 -27.42 -32.33 10.40
CA VAL A 558 -27.09 -32.41 8.97
C VAL A 558 -25.71 -33.05 8.93
N ASP A 559 -25.72 -34.37 9.00
CA ASP A 559 -24.52 -35.17 8.76
C ASP A 559 -24.20 -35.03 7.26
N LEU A 560 -23.40 -34.05 6.96
CA LEU A 560 -22.87 -33.89 5.62
C LEU A 560 -21.83 -34.97 5.27
N GLY A 561 -21.60 -35.93 6.19
CA GLY A 561 -20.56 -36.96 6.05
C GLY A 561 -19.13 -36.36 6.05
N ILE A 562 -19.00 -35.07 6.38
CA ILE A 562 -17.73 -34.34 6.34
C ILE A 562 -17.23 -34.21 7.80
N THR A 563 -16.50 -35.20 8.25
CA THR A 563 -15.80 -35.16 9.55
C THR A 563 -14.50 -34.33 9.47
N LYS A 564 -13.99 -34.07 8.28
CA LYS A 564 -12.86 -33.16 7.99
C LYS A 564 -13.15 -32.43 6.70
N LEU A 565 -13.12 -31.09 6.72
CA LEU A 565 -13.05 -30.30 5.52
C LEU A 565 -11.67 -30.50 4.90
N ASP A 566 -11.62 -31.26 3.80
CA ASP A 566 -10.47 -31.22 2.91
C ASP A 566 -10.51 -29.86 2.20
N PRO A 567 -9.51 -29.00 2.38
CA PRO A 567 -9.45 -27.70 1.70
C PRO A 567 -9.47 -27.80 0.18
N ASN A 568 -9.26 -28.99 -0.39
CA ASN A 568 -9.32 -29.25 -1.84
C ASN A 568 -10.74 -29.61 -2.31
N TYR A 569 -11.69 -29.84 -1.43
CA TYR A 569 -13.08 -30.15 -1.78
C TYR A 569 -14.03 -29.12 -1.15
N ALA A 570 -14.37 -28.09 -1.90
CA ALA A 570 -15.45 -27.17 -1.55
C ALA A 570 -16.77 -27.70 -2.11
N TYR A 571 -17.64 -28.26 -1.25
CA TYR A 571 -19.01 -28.57 -1.61
C TYR A 571 -19.89 -27.35 -1.32
N PHE A 572 -20.50 -26.80 -2.37
CA PHE A 572 -21.48 -25.72 -2.23
C PHE A 572 -22.89 -26.31 -2.24
N ALA A 573 -23.59 -26.24 -1.12
CA ALA A 573 -25.03 -26.44 -1.09
C ALA A 573 -25.69 -25.05 -1.00
N PHE A 574 -26.45 -24.68 -2.03
CA PHE A 574 -27.21 -23.44 -2.06
C PHE A 574 -28.53 -23.64 -1.33
N GLN A 575 -28.68 -23.05 -0.14
CA GLN A 575 -29.99 -23.02 0.52
C GLN A 575 -30.73 -21.69 0.38
N THR A 576 -30.04 -20.59 0.25
CA THR A 576 -30.66 -19.29 -0.08
C THR A 576 -29.62 -18.40 -0.75
N GLY A 577 -29.88 -17.97 -1.96
CA GLY A 577 -29.10 -16.94 -2.64
C GLY A 577 -29.86 -15.62 -2.62
N THR A 578 -29.19 -14.52 -2.26
CA THR A 578 -29.73 -13.18 -2.45
C THR A 578 -28.99 -12.54 -3.61
N ALA A 579 -29.71 -12.32 -4.72
CA ALA A 579 -29.19 -11.52 -5.83
C ALA A 579 -29.70 -10.09 -5.67
N THR A 580 -28.79 -9.13 -5.59
CA THR A 580 -29.13 -7.70 -5.60
C THR A 580 -28.65 -7.10 -6.90
N VAL A 581 -29.59 -6.74 -7.78
CA VAL A 581 -29.32 -5.95 -8.98
C VAL A 581 -29.76 -4.52 -8.66
N ARG A 582 -28.86 -3.55 -8.77
CA ARG A 582 -29.16 -2.12 -8.68
C ARG A 582 -28.63 -1.43 -9.93
#